data_5a6b274d4eff030b2d874bd1249d417f
#
_entry.id   5a6b274d4eff030b2d874bd1249d417f
#
_cell.length_a   1.000
_cell.length_b   1.000
_cell.length_c   1.000
_cell.angle_alpha   90.00
_cell.angle_beta   90.00
_cell.angle_gamma   90.00
#
_symmetry.space_group_name_H-M   'P 1'
#
loop_
_entity.id
_entity.type
_entity.pdbx_description
1 polymer ?
#
loop_
_entity_poly.entity_id
_entity_poly.type
_entity_poly.pdbx_seq_one_letter_code
_entity_poly.pdbx_strand_id
1 'polypeptide(L)'
;MTQPVMSKPFVILVAALAIPAPALAQADSAKADLIPQLVARLDLERYKATIKGLTRFGDRRQGTDRNRAAVDWIEAQLRSYGCSDVSRLKYDYQPSPPSPEGRGGQGVRTRDTSRASGGGRYRGIRARTGVNTDSLKQPDARLRALDTPPSVAGEREEVYCTKIGTTHADEMYIVGGHMDGIGWGEAANDDGSGTALVMELARVFSAPDVHTDRSIRFVLWNNEESGLNGSRAYVEQRRALQGSKEEPKWLGMIQHDMMLFDHGMPRADGTLAAVQRPEADVNIEFQSSSKFAAEAQQLAWVFHAANEKYATDYPASVGSHMTNTDSAPFQDFVPAISLRENERGTQIGAGWDPNWHQPSDLYATYNDADFRLGLNAAQTTLAALAGLVGATIR
;
A
#
# COMPACT_ATOMS: atom_id res chain seq x y z
N MET A 1 12.33 -1.88 94.74
CA MET A 1 12.28 -0.41 94.49
C MET A 1 13.06 -0.20 93.20
N THR A 2 12.39 -0.16 92.07
CA THR A 2 12.96 0.04 90.74
C THR A 2 12.38 1.32 90.17
N GLN A 3 13.25 2.28 89.86
CA GLN A 3 12.84 3.57 89.28
C GLN A 3 12.57 3.41 87.76
N PRO A 4 11.62 4.17 87.23
CA PRO A 4 11.38 4.12 85.75
C PRO A 4 12.33 5.07 85.04
N VAL A 5 12.86 4.57 83.88
CA VAL A 5 13.66 5.33 82.96
C VAL A 5 12.77 6.15 82.04
N MET A 6 12.86 7.50 82.15
CA MET A 6 12.22 8.43 81.23
C MET A 6 12.93 8.47 79.87
N SER A 7 12.29 8.04 78.86
CA SER A 7 12.71 8.23 77.46
C SER A 7 12.30 9.62 76.95
N LYS A 8 13.29 10.39 76.47
CA LYS A 8 13.05 11.69 75.82
C LYS A 8 12.61 11.48 74.36
N PRO A 9 11.61 12.24 73.86
CA PRO A 9 11.25 12.17 72.45
C PRO A 9 12.31 12.87 71.57
N PHE A 10 12.75 12.19 70.55
CA PHE A 10 13.60 12.74 69.48
C PHE A 10 12.69 13.43 68.46
N VAL A 11 12.74 14.76 68.34
CA VAL A 11 12.04 15.52 67.32
C VAL A 11 12.96 15.53 66.07
N ILE A 12 12.55 14.80 65.05
CA ILE A 12 13.20 14.86 63.72
C ILE A 12 12.60 16.02 62.95
N LEU A 13 13.36 17.10 62.81
CA LEU A 13 13.02 18.21 61.92
C LEU A 13 13.31 17.81 60.48
N VAL A 14 12.26 17.47 59.74
CA VAL A 14 12.37 17.23 58.27
C VAL A 14 12.35 18.58 57.56
N ALA A 15 13.54 19.05 57.17
CA ALA A 15 13.63 20.20 56.27
C ALA A 15 13.20 19.77 54.86
N ALA A 16 12.05 20.25 54.43
CA ALA A 16 11.60 20.08 53.05
C ALA A 16 12.43 21.00 52.10
N LEU A 17 13.36 20.41 51.42
CA LEU A 17 14.03 21.06 50.29
C LEU A 17 13.04 21.18 49.14
N ALA A 18 12.51 22.36 48.92
CA ALA A 18 11.76 22.69 47.73
C ALA A 18 12.74 22.74 46.54
N ILE A 19 12.75 21.67 45.75
CA ILE A 19 13.43 21.65 44.43
C ILE A 19 12.56 22.49 43.51
N PRO A 20 13.04 23.59 42.92
CA PRO A 20 12.29 24.29 41.90
C PRO A 20 12.13 23.32 40.70
N ALA A 21 10.87 23.00 40.38
CA ALA A 21 10.56 22.31 39.12
C ALA A 21 11.11 23.14 37.97
N PRO A 22 11.85 22.53 37.02
CA PRO A 22 12.21 23.24 35.82
C PRO A 22 10.91 23.66 35.13
N ALA A 23 10.73 24.98 34.93
CA ALA A 23 9.70 25.49 34.05
C ALA A 23 10.01 24.89 32.65
N LEU A 24 9.29 23.81 32.31
CA LEU A 24 9.21 23.34 30.94
C LEU A 24 8.63 24.51 30.14
N ALA A 25 9.49 25.10 29.35
CA ALA A 25 9.17 26.21 28.47
C ALA A 25 7.93 25.81 27.65
N GLN A 26 6.80 26.43 27.96
CA GLN A 26 5.69 26.58 27.04
C GLN A 26 6.16 27.50 25.91
N ALA A 27 6.76 26.93 24.90
CA ALA A 27 7.06 27.58 23.63
C ALA A 27 6.99 26.53 22.52
N ASP A 28 5.86 25.87 22.40
CA ASP A 28 5.36 25.44 21.12
C ASP A 28 4.06 26.20 20.88
N SER A 29 4.21 27.35 20.22
CA SER A 29 3.09 27.92 19.47
C SER A 29 2.65 26.80 18.55
N ALA A 30 1.46 26.23 18.80
CA ALA A 30 0.90 25.12 18.06
C ALA A 30 1.01 25.46 16.57
N LYS A 31 2.01 24.89 15.87
CA LYS A 31 2.03 24.92 14.43
C LYS A 31 0.68 24.37 14.01
N ALA A 32 -0.11 25.16 13.30
CA ALA A 32 -1.42 24.73 12.84
C ALA A 32 -1.24 23.38 12.15
N ASP A 33 -2.08 22.40 12.52
CA ASP A 33 -2.03 21.09 11.90
C ASP A 33 -2.31 21.25 10.39
N LEU A 34 -1.29 21.10 9.57
CA LEU A 34 -1.37 21.29 8.12
C LEU A 34 -1.87 20.03 7.40
N ILE A 35 -1.91 18.89 8.10
CA ILE A 35 -2.30 17.62 7.51
C ILE A 35 -3.72 17.67 6.93
N PRO A 36 -4.75 18.24 7.61
CA PRO A 36 -6.08 18.39 7.02
C PRO A 36 -6.09 19.17 5.70
N GLN A 37 -5.24 20.18 5.56
CA GLN A 37 -5.14 20.96 4.32
C GLN A 37 -4.54 20.13 3.18
N LEU A 38 -3.56 19.27 3.48
CA LEU A 38 -2.98 18.35 2.49
C LEU A 38 -3.97 17.26 2.11
N VAL A 39 -4.65 16.66 3.08
CA VAL A 39 -5.68 15.62 2.86
C VAL A 39 -6.82 16.16 2.00
N ALA A 40 -7.25 17.40 2.22
CA ALA A 40 -8.30 18.05 1.42
C ALA A 40 -7.91 18.31 -0.05
N ARG A 41 -6.64 18.14 -0.42
CA ARG A 41 -6.18 18.23 -1.82
C ARG A 41 -6.36 16.94 -2.60
N LEU A 42 -6.61 15.81 -1.93
CA LEU A 42 -6.97 14.56 -2.59
C LEU A 42 -8.37 14.70 -3.18
N ASP A 43 -8.55 14.21 -4.41
CA ASP A 43 -9.78 14.43 -5.18
C ASP A 43 -10.31 13.10 -5.72
N LEU A 44 -11.54 12.75 -5.33
CA LEU A 44 -12.18 11.50 -5.72
C LEU A 44 -12.32 11.39 -7.24
N GLU A 45 -12.73 12.46 -7.91
CA GLU A 45 -12.95 12.41 -9.36
C GLU A 45 -11.63 12.30 -10.14
N ARG A 46 -10.53 12.88 -9.63
CA ARG A 46 -9.20 12.67 -10.20
C ARG A 46 -8.71 11.25 -9.99
N TYR A 47 -8.91 10.70 -8.80
CA TYR A 47 -8.60 9.29 -8.50
C TYR A 47 -9.34 8.35 -9.46
N LYS A 48 -10.67 8.52 -9.59
CA LYS A 48 -11.51 7.80 -10.55
C LYS A 48 -11.03 7.98 -12.00
N ALA A 49 -10.72 9.22 -12.38
CA ALA A 49 -10.26 9.53 -13.74
C ALA A 49 -8.90 8.86 -14.04
N THR A 50 -8.02 8.75 -13.07
CA THR A 50 -6.73 8.05 -13.21
C THR A 50 -6.96 6.56 -13.43
N ILE A 51 -7.79 5.89 -12.63
CA ILE A 51 -8.16 4.49 -12.85
C ILE A 51 -8.76 4.32 -14.23
N LYS A 52 -9.73 5.17 -14.61
CA LYS A 52 -10.35 5.14 -15.94
C LYS A 52 -9.33 5.37 -17.06
N GLY A 53 -8.32 6.21 -16.82
CA GLY A 53 -7.22 6.43 -17.75
C GLY A 53 -6.36 5.18 -17.96
N LEU A 54 -6.13 4.40 -16.91
CA LEU A 54 -5.38 3.14 -16.96
C LEU A 54 -6.16 2.05 -17.70
N THR A 55 -7.48 1.95 -17.50
CA THR A 55 -8.30 0.87 -18.11
C THR A 55 -8.33 0.90 -19.63
N ARG A 56 -8.00 2.02 -20.26
CA ARG A 56 -7.90 2.09 -21.74
C ARG A 56 -6.81 1.20 -22.33
N PHE A 57 -5.85 0.78 -21.52
CA PHE A 57 -4.78 -0.15 -21.89
C PHE A 57 -5.11 -1.62 -21.55
N GLY A 58 -6.37 -1.93 -21.21
CA GLY A 58 -6.79 -3.24 -20.75
C GLY A 58 -6.13 -3.64 -19.44
N ASP A 59 -5.80 -4.91 -19.27
CA ASP A 59 -5.14 -5.43 -18.08
C ASP A 59 -3.66 -5.00 -17.95
N ARG A 60 -3.12 -4.27 -18.90
CA ARG A 60 -1.73 -3.75 -18.87
C ARG A 60 -0.67 -4.83 -18.63
N ARG A 61 -0.96 -6.06 -19.07
CA ARG A 61 -0.09 -7.22 -18.85
C ARG A 61 1.35 -6.94 -19.25
N GLN A 62 2.28 -7.23 -18.36
CA GLN A 62 3.71 -7.00 -18.58
C GLN A 62 4.23 -7.61 -19.89
N GLY A 63 5.20 -6.95 -20.53
CA GLY A 63 5.81 -7.40 -21.77
C GLY A 63 5.00 -7.15 -23.06
N THR A 64 3.85 -6.47 -22.96
CA THR A 64 3.00 -6.09 -24.09
C THR A 64 3.22 -4.65 -24.51
N ASP A 65 2.82 -4.28 -25.75
CA ASP A 65 2.87 -2.90 -26.23
C ASP A 65 1.94 -2.00 -25.42
N ARG A 66 0.77 -2.51 -24.98
CA ARG A 66 -0.16 -1.77 -24.12
C ARG A 66 0.41 -1.50 -22.73
N ASN A 67 1.23 -2.41 -22.18
CA ASN A 67 1.96 -2.18 -20.94
C ASN A 67 2.97 -1.05 -21.11
N ARG A 68 3.78 -1.08 -22.17
CA ARG A 68 4.72 0.00 -22.50
C ARG A 68 4.01 1.35 -22.69
N ALA A 69 2.87 1.35 -23.38
CA ALA A 69 2.06 2.56 -23.55
C ALA A 69 1.47 3.06 -22.20
N ALA A 70 1.15 2.16 -21.28
CA ALA A 70 0.74 2.55 -19.93
C ALA A 70 1.89 3.14 -19.12
N VAL A 71 3.11 2.58 -19.20
CA VAL A 71 4.33 3.18 -18.61
C VAL A 71 4.55 4.59 -19.14
N ASP A 72 4.48 4.78 -20.47
CA ASP A 72 4.64 6.11 -21.10
C ASP A 72 3.58 7.10 -20.60
N TRP A 73 2.34 6.64 -20.48
CA TRP A 73 1.26 7.50 -19.98
C TRP A 73 1.44 7.86 -18.51
N ILE A 74 1.80 6.92 -17.65
CA ILE A 74 2.07 7.17 -16.23
C ILE A 74 3.22 8.16 -16.08
N GLU A 75 4.33 7.96 -16.80
CA GLU A 75 5.45 8.91 -16.78
C GLU A 75 5.02 10.32 -17.16
N ALA A 76 4.23 10.46 -18.22
CA ALA A 76 3.72 11.77 -18.66
C ALA A 76 2.83 12.42 -17.58
N GLN A 77 1.99 11.62 -16.87
CA GLN A 77 1.18 12.15 -15.76
C GLN A 77 2.06 12.62 -14.60
N LEU A 78 3.03 11.83 -14.16
CA LEU A 78 3.94 12.19 -13.07
C LEU A 78 4.71 13.48 -13.39
N ARG A 79 5.18 13.64 -14.63
CA ARG A 79 5.81 14.90 -15.10
C ARG A 79 4.85 16.08 -15.06
N SER A 80 3.59 15.88 -15.43
CA SER A 80 2.55 16.92 -15.41
C SER A 80 2.20 17.38 -14.00
N TYR A 81 2.40 16.53 -12.99
CA TYR A 81 2.22 16.88 -11.58
C TYR A 81 3.35 17.73 -11.00
N GLY A 82 4.42 17.95 -11.77
CA GLY A 82 5.59 18.69 -11.31
C GLY A 82 6.58 17.84 -10.51
N CYS A 83 6.47 16.51 -10.57
CA CYS A 83 7.48 15.66 -9.97
C CYS A 83 8.82 15.84 -10.70
N SER A 84 9.85 16.25 -9.98
CA SER A 84 11.08 16.77 -10.57
C SER A 84 12.06 15.69 -11.05
N ASP A 85 12.00 14.50 -10.45
CA ASP A 85 12.90 13.37 -10.72
C ASP A 85 12.08 12.16 -11.18
N VAL A 86 11.56 12.25 -12.42
CA VAL A 86 10.83 11.13 -13.03
C VAL A 86 11.80 10.29 -13.85
N SER A 87 11.92 9.03 -13.48
CA SER A 87 12.89 8.08 -14.05
C SER A 87 12.26 6.70 -14.26
N ARG A 88 12.92 5.89 -15.08
CA ARG A 88 12.58 4.49 -15.29
C ARG A 88 13.69 3.60 -14.77
N LEU A 89 13.29 2.49 -14.15
CA LEU A 89 14.20 1.42 -13.82
C LEU A 89 13.97 0.28 -14.84
N LYS A 90 15.06 -0.18 -15.44
CA LYS A 90 15.04 -1.26 -16.42
C LYS A 90 15.58 -2.55 -15.81
N TYR A 91 15.00 -3.66 -16.21
CA TYR A 91 15.44 -5.00 -15.80
C TYR A 91 15.08 -6.05 -16.85
N ASP A 92 15.85 -7.14 -16.87
CA ASP A 92 15.56 -8.26 -17.75
C ASP A 92 14.62 -9.26 -17.07
N TYR A 93 13.54 -9.58 -17.76
CA TYR A 93 12.60 -10.61 -17.34
C TYR A 93 12.84 -11.92 -18.07
N GLN A 94 12.95 -12.99 -17.30
CA GLN A 94 13.00 -14.36 -17.80
C GLN A 94 11.80 -15.12 -17.24
N PRO A 95 10.84 -15.56 -18.09
CA PRO A 95 9.75 -16.38 -17.63
C PRO A 95 10.29 -17.66 -17.00
N SER A 96 9.73 -18.05 -15.86
CA SER A 96 10.06 -19.33 -15.26
C SER A 96 9.77 -20.44 -16.26
N PRO A 97 10.67 -21.45 -16.40
CA PRO A 97 10.41 -22.58 -17.26
C PRO A 97 9.10 -23.27 -16.80
N PRO A 98 8.28 -23.78 -17.74
CA PRO A 98 7.07 -24.50 -17.40
C PRO A 98 7.41 -25.65 -16.46
N SER A 99 6.71 -25.72 -15.33
CA SER A 99 6.90 -26.82 -14.38
C SER A 99 6.63 -28.14 -15.09
N PRO A 100 7.49 -29.17 -14.95
CA PRO A 100 7.29 -30.47 -15.60
C PRO A 100 5.98 -31.17 -15.23
N GLU A 101 5.32 -30.72 -14.16
CA GLU A 101 4.09 -31.34 -13.63
C GLU A 101 2.80 -30.61 -14.04
N GLY A 102 2.79 -29.78 -15.09
CA GLY A 102 1.55 -29.16 -15.59
C GLY A 102 0.82 -28.26 -14.56
N ARG A 103 1.47 -27.90 -13.47
CA ARG A 103 0.99 -26.92 -12.52
C ARG A 103 1.37 -25.54 -13.03
N GLY A 104 0.40 -24.83 -13.59
CA GLY A 104 0.54 -23.44 -13.99
C GLY A 104 1.30 -22.65 -12.93
N GLY A 105 2.38 -22.00 -13.37
CA GLY A 105 3.28 -21.26 -12.50
C GLY A 105 2.60 -20.02 -11.92
N GLN A 106 2.03 -20.19 -10.82
CA GLN A 106 1.92 -19.34 -9.65
C GLN A 106 1.80 -20.33 -8.52
N GLY A 107 2.70 -20.25 -7.56
CA GLY A 107 2.69 -21.16 -6.44
C GLY A 107 1.37 -21.08 -5.67
N VAL A 108 0.36 -21.75 -6.18
CA VAL A 108 -0.69 -22.29 -5.31
C VAL A 108 0.06 -23.23 -4.39
N ARG A 109 0.55 -22.71 -3.28
CA ARG A 109 0.93 -23.53 -2.15
C ARG A 109 -0.26 -24.44 -1.91
N THR A 110 -0.12 -25.71 -2.30
CA THR A 110 -1.04 -26.74 -1.89
C THR A 110 -1.24 -26.52 -0.40
N ARG A 111 -2.46 -26.17 -0.06
CA ARG A 111 -2.94 -25.98 1.29
C ARG A 111 -2.43 -27.14 2.11
N ASP A 112 -1.53 -26.91 3.03
CA ASP A 112 -1.23 -27.86 4.08
C ASP A 112 -2.51 -27.98 4.92
N THR A 113 -3.31 -28.99 4.60
CA THR A 113 -4.55 -29.31 5.29
C THR A 113 -4.30 -29.85 6.69
N SER A 114 -3.04 -30.05 7.09
CA SER A 114 -2.66 -30.56 8.41
C SER A 114 -2.76 -29.51 9.52
N ARG A 115 -2.90 -28.22 9.20
CA ARG A 115 -3.07 -27.11 10.18
C ARG A 115 -4.49 -26.57 10.32
N ALA A 116 -5.49 -27.20 9.74
CA ALA A 116 -6.89 -26.82 9.88
C ALA A 116 -7.56 -27.36 11.16
N SER A 117 -6.86 -27.41 12.28
CA SER A 117 -7.40 -27.82 13.57
C SER A 117 -7.65 -26.65 14.54
N GLY A 118 -8.18 -25.54 14.02
CA GLY A 118 -8.75 -24.47 14.82
C GLY A 118 -10.19 -24.26 14.38
N GLY A 119 -11.16 -24.76 15.17
CA GLY A 119 -12.56 -24.89 14.80
C GLY A 119 -13.35 -23.59 14.64
N GLY A 120 -13.00 -22.75 13.68
CA GLY A 120 -13.84 -21.67 13.18
C GLY A 120 -14.61 -22.15 11.96
N ARG A 121 -15.91 -22.35 12.09
CA ARG A 121 -16.79 -22.56 10.94
C ARG A 121 -16.94 -21.26 10.18
N TYR A 122 -16.11 -21.06 9.14
CA TYR A 122 -16.31 -19.97 8.17
C TYR A 122 -17.56 -20.28 7.36
N ARG A 123 -18.68 -19.65 7.70
CA ARG A 123 -19.89 -19.74 6.89
C ARG A 123 -19.69 -18.87 5.63
N GLY A 124 -19.82 -19.48 4.46
CA GLY A 124 -19.93 -18.76 3.19
C GLY A 124 -18.63 -18.56 2.42
N ILE A 125 -17.55 -19.25 2.76
CA ILE A 125 -16.28 -19.12 2.04
C ILE A 125 -16.45 -19.67 0.62
N ARG A 126 -16.39 -18.80 -0.38
CA ARG A 126 -16.02 -19.19 -1.74
C ARG A 126 -14.52 -19.42 -1.78
N ALA A 127 -14.11 -20.54 -2.36
CA ALA A 127 -12.70 -20.71 -2.72
C ALA A 127 -12.30 -19.53 -3.61
N ARG A 128 -11.07 -19.00 -3.42
CA ARG A 128 -10.51 -18.02 -4.34
C ARG A 128 -10.68 -18.52 -5.76
N THR A 129 -11.26 -17.72 -6.62
CA THR A 129 -11.19 -17.95 -8.05
C THR A 129 -9.73 -17.80 -8.44
N GLY A 130 -9.14 -18.78 -9.09
CA GLY A 130 -7.77 -18.63 -9.64
C GLY A 130 -7.73 -17.59 -10.75
N VAL A 131 -6.53 -17.31 -11.26
CA VAL A 131 -6.34 -16.43 -12.43
C VAL A 131 -7.17 -16.98 -13.61
N ASN A 132 -8.02 -16.16 -14.20
CA ASN A 132 -8.69 -16.51 -15.43
C ASN A 132 -7.72 -16.52 -16.60
N THR A 133 -7.60 -17.65 -17.27
CA THR A 133 -6.77 -17.82 -18.48
C THR A 133 -7.56 -17.98 -19.75
N ASP A 134 -8.90 -18.02 -19.64
CA ASP A 134 -9.80 -18.23 -20.76
C ASP A 134 -10.32 -16.88 -21.29
N SER A 135 -9.84 -16.47 -22.45
CA SER A 135 -10.24 -15.24 -23.11
C SER A 135 -11.73 -15.20 -23.47
N LEU A 136 -12.35 -16.37 -23.67
CA LEU A 136 -13.77 -16.44 -24.06
C LEU A 136 -14.72 -16.07 -22.92
N LYS A 137 -14.21 -16.07 -21.68
CA LYS A 137 -14.97 -15.57 -20.52
C LYS A 137 -15.09 -14.04 -20.50
N GLN A 138 -14.27 -13.32 -21.26
CA GLN A 138 -14.45 -11.89 -21.45
C GLN A 138 -15.47 -11.65 -22.56
N PRO A 139 -16.68 -11.10 -22.25
CA PRO A 139 -17.73 -10.89 -23.25
C PRO A 139 -17.40 -9.77 -24.24
N ASP A 140 -16.62 -8.77 -23.82
CA ASP A 140 -16.24 -7.64 -24.67
C ASP A 140 -15.15 -8.09 -25.68
N ALA A 141 -15.52 -8.09 -26.96
CA ALA A 141 -14.60 -8.46 -28.03
C ALA A 141 -13.41 -7.50 -28.18
N ARG A 142 -13.60 -6.21 -27.83
CA ARG A 142 -12.53 -5.21 -27.84
C ARG A 142 -11.48 -5.53 -26.75
N LEU A 143 -11.94 -5.82 -25.54
CA LEU A 143 -11.04 -6.22 -24.45
C LEU A 143 -10.35 -7.53 -24.77
N ARG A 144 -11.05 -8.54 -25.32
CA ARG A 144 -10.40 -9.78 -25.76
C ARG A 144 -9.28 -9.55 -26.77
N ALA A 145 -9.50 -8.65 -27.71
CA ALA A 145 -8.47 -8.34 -28.72
C ALA A 145 -7.30 -7.54 -28.12
N LEU A 146 -7.60 -6.65 -27.16
CA LEU A 146 -6.60 -5.82 -26.50
C LEU A 146 -5.74 -6.65 -25.54
N ASP A 147 -6.36 -7.53 -24.75
CA ASP A 147 -5.70 -8.30 -23.70
C ASP A 147 -5.03 -9.58 -24.21
N THR A 148 -4.62 -9.61 -25.48
CA THR A 148 -3.86 -10.75 -26.01
C THR A 148 -2.61 -10.99 -25.14
N PRO A 149 -2.32 -12.26 -24.81
CA PRO A 149 -1.17 -12.55 -23.98
C PRO A 149 0.09 -12.33 -24.80
N PRO A 150 1.12 -11.91 -24.25
CA PRO A 150 2.26 -12.76 -24.11
C PRO A 150 3.11 -12.41 -22.99
N SER A 151 3.98 -13.31 -22.71
CA SER A 151 5.12 -12.92 -21.97
C SER A 151 6.31 -13.71 -22.49
N VAL A 152 7.05 -13.08 -23.34
CA VAL A 152 8.36 -13.56 -23.75
C VAL A 152 9.41 -12.92 -22.86
N ALA A 153 10.60 -13.56 -22.76
CA ALA A 153 11.77 -12.96 -22.14
C ALA A 153 12.12 -11.60 -22.77
N GLY A 154 12.73 -10.74 -22.02
CA GLY A 154 13.22 -9.46 -22.49
C GLY A 154 13.15 -8.33 -21.46
N GLU A 155 13.58 -7.15 -21.87
CA GLU A 155 13.61 -5.96 -21.01
C GLU A 155 12.19 -5.55 -20.57
N ARG A 156 12.08 -5.15 -19.32
CA ARG A 156 10.91 -4.52 -18.69
C ARG A 156 11.32 -3.20 -18.07
N GLU A 157 10.35 -2.34 -17.89
CA GLU A 157 10.54 -1.04 -17.27
C GLU A 157 9.46 -0.82 -16.22
N GLU A 158 9.82 -0.14 -15.16
CA GLU A 158 8.91 0.46 -14.20
C GLU A 158 9.24 1.95 -14.06
N VAL A 159 8.28 2.74 -13.65
CA VAL A 159 8.44 4.19 -13.55
C VAL A 159 8.29 4.65 -12.11
N TYR A 160 9.14 5.59 -11.73
CA TYR A 160 9.04 6.24 -10.43
C TYR A 160 9.30 7.73 -10.55
N CYS A 161 8.88 8.47 -9.54
CA CYS A 161 9.31 9.85 -9.35
C CYS A 161 9.66 10.12 -7.89
N THR A 162 10.56 11.08 -7.66
CA THR A 162 11.04 11.41 -6.33
C THR A 162 10.74 12.85 -5.97
N LYS A 163 9.96 13.09 -4.91
CA LYS A 163 9.92 14.36 -4.22
C LYS A 163 11.16 14.46 -3.35
N ILE A 164 12.08 15.32 -3.72
CA ILE A 164 13.35 15.52 -2.99
C ILE A 164 13.08 16.31 -1.70
N GLY A 165 13.55 15.80 -0.58
CA GLY A 165 13.50 16.47 0.71
C GLY A 165 14.42 17.70 0.78
N THR A 166 14.13 18.62 1.69
CA THR A 166 14.89 19.88 1.83
C THR A 166 15.98 19.80 2.90
N THR A 167 15.80 19.04 3.96
CA THR A 167 16.71 18.98 5.11
C THR A 167 17.45 17.64 5.17
N HIS A 168 16.72 16.54 4.91
CA HIS A 168 17.22 15.18 4.92
C HIS A 168 16.92 14.51 3.57
N ALA A 169 17.44 15.11 2.49
CA ALA A 169 17.24 14.59 1.14
C ALA A 169 17.81 13.19 0.93
N ASP A 170 18.75 12.79 1.75
CA ASP A 170 19.41 11.48 1.80
C ASP A 170 18.63 10.41 2.58
N GLU A 171 17.47 10.76 3.14
CA GLU A 171 16.51 9.84 3.78
C GLU A 171 15.21 9.77 2.98
N MET A 172 14.64 8.58 2.78
CA MET A 172 13.53 8.39 1.86
C MET A 172 12.52 7.34 2.34
N TYR A 173 11.23 7.66 2.16
CA TYR A 173 10.15 6.68 2.17
C TYR A 173 9.79 6.28 0.74
N ILE A 174 9.50 5.00 0.50
CA ILE A 174 9.07 4.48 -0.79
C ILE A 174 7.58 4.17 -0.70
N VAL A 175 6.80 4.62 -1.68
CA VAL A 175 5.36 4.41 -1.75
C VAL A 175 5.06 3.81 -3.12
N GLY A 176 4.43 2.64 -3.15
CA GLY A 176 4.22 1.89 -4.37
C GLY A 176 2.81 1.35 -4.56
N GLY A 177 2.49 1.04 -5.81
CA GLY A 177 1.39 0.25 -6.31
C GLY A 177 1.84 -0.40 -7.61
N HIS A 178 1.26 -1.54 -8.03
CA HIS A 178 1.68 -2.15 -9.29
C HIS A 178 0.77 -1.77 -10.47
N MET A 179 1.39 -1.53 -11.61
CA MET A 179 0.68 -1.02 -12.77
C MET A 179 0.21 -2.11 -13.74
N ASP A 180 0.78 -3.29 -13.69
CA ASP A 180 0.37 -4.42 -14.52
C ASP A 180 -0.79 -5.18 -13.88
N GLY A 181 -1.46 -5.99 -14.66
CA GLY A 181 -2.56 -6.85 -14.23
C GLY A 181 -2.75 -8.01 -15.19
N ILE A 182 -3.64 -8.93 -14.84
CA ILE A 182 -3.98 -10.14 -15.58
C ILE A 182 -5.47 -10.47 -15.45
N GLY A 183 -5.92 -11.52 -16.15
CA GLY A 183 -7.28 -12.04 -15.95
C GLY A 183 -8.28 -11.71 -17.04
N TRP A 184 -7.88 -10.95 -18.09
CA TRP A 184 -8.72 -10.57 -19.23
C TRP A 184 -9.76 -9.50 -18.91
N GLY A 185 -9.56 -8.73 -17.82
CA GLY A 185 -10.35 -7.56 -17.44
C GLY A 185 -9.66 -6.25 -17.83
N GLU A 186 -9.99 -5.20 -17.09
CA GLU A 186 -9.32 -3.90 -17.17
C GLU A 186 -8.30 -3.71 -16.04
N ALA A 187 -8.19 -4.68 -15.13
CA ALA A 187 -7.38 -4.59 -13.92
C ALA A 187 -7.62 -3.26 -13.17
N ALA A 188 -8.91 -2.95 -12.98
CA ALA A 188 -9.32 -1.67 -12.41
C ALA A 188 -9.06 -1.61 -10.90
N ASN A 189 -9.30 -2.73 -10.20
CA ASN A 189 -8.97 -2.90 -8.79
C ASN A 189 -7.54 -3.44 -8.63
N ASP A 190 -7.20 -4.54 -9.30
CA ASP A 190 -5.91 -5.21 -9.18
C ASP A 190 -4.98 -4.89 -10.38
N ASP A 191 -4.06 -3.90 -10.30
CA ASP A 191 -3.94 -2.91 -9.23
C ASP A 191 -4.00 -1.48 -9.81
N GLY A 192 -5.03 -1.23 -10.65
CA GLY A 192 -5.32 0.12 -11.12
C GLY A 192 -5.65 1.07 -9.96
N SER A 193 -6.22 0.51 -8.88
CA SER A 193 -6.60 1.27 -7.69
C SER A 193 -5.39 1.76 -6.90
N GLY A 194 -4.44 0.89 -6.56
CA GLY A 194 -3.21 1.27 -5.87
C GLY A 194 -2.32 2.15 -6.75
N THR A 195 -2.19 1.83 -8.05
CA THR A 195 -1.48 2.70 -9.00
C THR A 195 -2.04 4.12 -9.00
N ALA A 196 -3.36 4.30 -9.10
CA ALA A 196 -3.99 5.62 -9.11
C ALA A 196 -3.84 6.34 -7.77
N LEU A 197 -3.90 5.61 -6.66
CA LEU A 197 -3.67 6.14 -5.32
C LEU A 197 -2.26 6.71 -5.20
N VAL A 198 -1.23 5.97 -5.60
CA VAL A 198 0.16 6.43 -5.58
C VAL A 198 0.37 7.66 -6.47
N MET A 199 -0.27 7.69 -7.64
CA MET A 199 -0.22 8.84 -8.54
C MET A 199 -0.89 10.08 -7.94
N GLU A 200 -2.00 9.92 -7.21
CA GLU A 200 -2.69 11.02 -6.54
C GLU A 200 -1.86 11.58 -5.35
N LEU A 201 -1.18 10.70 -4.59
CA LEU A 201 -0.20 11.11 -3.58
C LEU A 201 0.96 11.89 -4.21
N ALA A 202 1.52 11.37 -5.31
CA ALA A 202 2.59 12.05 -6.06
C ALA A 202 2.17 13.46 -6.50
N ARG A 203 0.92 13.62 -6.97
CA ARG A 203 0.36 14.91 -7.37
C ARG A 203 0.31 15.89 -6.21
N VAL A 204 -0.19 15.48 -5.05
CA VAL A 204 -0.33 16.35 -3.88
C VAL A 204 1.04 16.76 -3.33
N PHE A 205 1.95 15.81 -3.15
CA PHE A 205 3.29 16.10 -2.63
C PHE A 205 4.17 16.88 -3.60
N SER A 206 3.93 16.79 -4.92
CA SER A 206 4.68 17.53 -5.94
C SER A 206 4.18 18.96 -6.16
N ALA A 207 3.10 19.36 -5.50
CA ALA A 207 2.61 20.73 -5.58
C ALA A 207 3.73 21.71 -5.17
N PRO A 208 3.88 22.87 -5.87
CA PRO A 208 5.02 23.78 -5.66
C PRO A 208 5.13 24.36 -4.24
N ASP A 209 3.98 24.49 -3.56
CA ASP A 209 3.87 25.00 -2.20
C ASP A 209 4.04 23.93 -1.11
N VAL A 210 4.17 22.64 -1.50
CA VAL A 210 4.40 21.53 -0.56
C VAL A 210 5.89 21.24 -0.48
N HIS A 211 6.45 21.34 0.71
CA HIS A 211 7.84 21.01 1.02
C HIS A 211 7.89 19.86 2.01
N THR A 212 8.91 19.04 1.92
CA THR A 212 9.17 17.94 2.84
C THR A 212 10.60 17.99 3.36
N ASP A 213 10.83 17.60 4.60
CA ASP A 213 12.19 17.48 5.12
C ASP A 213 12.91 16.27 4.51
N ARG A 214 12.21 15.14 4.37
CA ARG A 214 12.71 13.88 3.78
C ARG A 214 12.15 13.67 2.38
N SER A 215 12.86 12.88 1.61
CA SER A 215 12.44 12.48 0.26
C SER A 215 11.30 11.44 0.31
N ILE A 216 10.48 11.44 -0.75
CA ILE A 216 9.45 10.43 -1.00
C ILE A 216 9.65 9.93 -2.43
N ARG A 217 9.75 8.61 -2.62
CA ARG A 217 9.73 7.99 -3.94
C ARG A 217 8.41 7.31 -4.18
N PHE A 218 7.69 7.74 -5.21
CA PHE A 218 6.46 7.15 -5.69
C PHE A 218 6.80 6.21 -6.85
N VAL A 219 6.51 4.91 -6.70
CA VAL A 219 6.89 3.88 -7.68
C VAL A 219 5.67 3.16 -8.17
N LEU A 220 5.57 3.01 -9.50
CA LEU A 220 4.55 2.18 -10.14
C LEU A 220 5.26 0.92 -10.63
N TRP A 221 5.17 -0.13 -9.79
CA TRP A 221 5.85 -1.42 -10.07
C TRP A 221 5.29 -2.06 -11.32
N ASN A 222 6.11 -2.79 -12.03
CA ASN A 222 5.69 -3.54 -13.20
C ASN A 222 6.06 -5.02 -13.03
N ASN A 223 5.24 -5.90 -13.61
CA ASN A 223 5.49 -7.34 -13.55
C ASN A 223 5.38 -7.94 -12.12
N GLU A 224 4.45 -7.40 -11.33
CA GLU A 224 4.07 -7.95 -10.03
C GLU A 224 3.45 -9.33 -10.20
N GLU A 225 2.49 -9.44 -11.12
CA GLU A 225 1.63 -10.58 -11.39
C GLU A 225 2.37 -11.85 -11.82
N SER A 226 3.60 -11.71 -12.25
CA SER A 226 4.47 -12.83 -12.63
C SER A 226 5.50 -13.19 -11.57
N GLY A 227 5.41 -12.58 -10.37
CA GLY A 227 6.25 -12.90 -9.21
C GLY A 227 7.09 -11.76 -8.65
N LEU A 228 6.53 -10.54 -8.58
CA LEU A 228 7.15 -9.36 -7.95
C LEU A 228 8.47 -8.97 -8.65
N ASN A 229 8.53 -9.10 -9.98
CA ASN A 229 9.82 -9.00 -10.68
C ASN A 229 10.37 -7.56 -10.69
N GLY A 230 9.51 -6.55 -10.83
CA GLY A 230 9.92 -5.15 -10.78
C GLY A 230 10.48 -4.76 -9.42
N SER A 231 9.71 -4.96 -8.37
CA SER A 231 10.14 -4.63 -7.00
C SER A 231 11.37 -5.42 -6.55
N ARG A 232 11.52 -6.69 -6.98
CA ARG A 232 12.76 -7.47 -6.76
C ARG A 232 13.93 -6.87 -7.50
N ALA A 233 13.77 -6.49 -8.76
CA ALA A 233 14.82 -5.85 -9.54
C ALA A 233 15.24 -4.51 -8.94
N TYR A 234 14.28 -3.73 -8.45
CA TYR A 234 14.56 -2.49 -7.75
C TYR A 234 15.43 -2.74 -6.49
N VAL A 235 15.01 -3.66 -5.62
CA VAL A 235 15.76 -4.00 -4.42
C VAL A 235 17.17 -4.51 -4.78
N GLU A 236 17.28 -5.38 -5.77
CA GLU A 236 18.57 -5.92 -6.20
C GLU A 236 19.53 -4.82 -6.68
N GLN A 237 19.05 -3.90 -7.52
CA GLN A 237 19.86 -2.83 -8.11
C GLN A 237 20.17 -1.70 -7.13
N ARG A 238 19.27 -1.40 -6.17
CA ARG A 238 19.32 -0.18 -5.37
C ARG A 238 19.76 -0.38 -3.92
N ARG A 239 19.54 -1.56 -3.32
CA ARG A 239 19.82 -1.79 -1.88
C ARG A 239 21.24 -1.49 -1.47
N ALA A 240 22.23 -1.79 -2.34
CA ALA A 240 23.64 -1.56 -2.06
C ALA A 240 24.07 -0.08 -2.26
N LEU A 241 23.23 0.72 -2.91
CA LEU A 241 23.48 2.13 -3.18
C LEU A 241 22.92 3.07 -2.11
N GLN A 242 22.17 2.53 -1.13
CA GLN A 242 21.52 3.34 -0.10
C GLN A 242 22.51 4.26 0.64
N GLY A 243 22.09 5.51 0.86
CA GLY A 243 22.91 6.54 1.47
C GLY A 243 23.90 7.19 0.52
N SER A 244 23.84 6.85 -0.78
CA SER A 244 24.58 7.54 -1.84
C SER A 244 23.73 8.67 -2.46
N LYS A 245 24.34 9.41 -3.41
CA LYS A 245 23.60 10.40 -4.20
C LYS A 245 22.58 9.79 -5.15
N GLU A 246 22.77 8.51 -5.52
CA GLU A 246 21.93 7.81 -6.47
C GLU A 246 20.70 7.18 -5.79
N GLU A 247 20.85 6.80 -4.50
CA GLU A 247 19.78 6.15 -3.75
C GLU A 247 19.81 6.61 -2.29
N PRO A 248 18.87 7.46 -1.84
CA PRO A 248 18.72 7.83 -0.44
C PRO A 248 18.53 6.60 0.45
N LYS A 249 18.87 6.72 1.72
CA LYS A 249 18.62 5.68 2.72
C LYS A 249 17.12 5.43 2.85
N TRP A 250 16.71 4.18 2.72
CA TRP A 250 15.32 3.79 2.90
C TRP A 250 14.93 3.81 4.39
N LEU A 251 13.82 4.47 4.70
CA LEU A 251 13.26 4.53 6.06
C LEU A 251 12.01 3.65 6.21
N GLY A 252 11.29 3.41 5.13
CA GLY A 252 10.11 2.57 5.08
C GLY A 252 9.61 2.37 3.66
N MET A 253 8.90 1.26 3.45
CA MET A 253 8.22 0.94 2.19
C MET A 253 6.74 0.72 2.46
N ILE A 254 5.89 1.39 1.70
CA ILE A 254 4.43 1.35 1.82
C ILE A 254 3.87 0.93 0.46
N GLN A 255 3.20 -0.21 0.41
CA GLN A 255 2.55 -0.74 -0.78
C GLN A 255 1.04 -0.54 -0.71
N HIS A 256 0.42 -0.27 -1.85
CA HIS A 256 -1.03 -0.26 -2.04
C HIS A 256 -1.39 -1.28 -3.09
N ASP A 257 -2.40 -2.12 -2.81
CA ASP A 257 -2.73 -3.23 -3.69
C ASP A 257 -4.18 -3.66 -3.43
N MET A 258 -5.08 -3.40 -4.38
CA MET A 258 -6.51 -3.68 -4.32
C MET A 258 -7.25 -2.85 -3.25
N MET A 259 -7.86 -1.75 -3.66
CA MET A 259 -8.50 -0.78 -2.76
C MET A 259 -9.94 -0.39 -3.18
N LEU A 260 -10.65 -1.21 -3.99
CA LEU A 260 -11.97 -0.82 -4.48
C LEU A 260 -13.12 -1.73 -4.04
N PHE A 261 -12.89 -2.86 -3.40
CA PHE A 261 -14.00 -3.78 -3.13
C PHE A 261 -14.69 -3.49 -1.80
N ASP A 262 -15.71 -2.64 -1.84
CA ASP A 262 -16.61 -2.30 -0.73
C ASP A 262 -18.05 -2.78 -0.92
N HIS A 263 -18.30 -3.68 -1.84
CA HIS A 263 -19.61 -4.31 -1.99
C HIS A 263 -19.96 -5.21 -0.80
N GLY A 264 -21.24 -5.36 -0.55
CA GLY A 264 -21.74 -6.32 0.43
C GLY A 264 -21.35 -7.76 0.10
N MET A 265 -21.56 -8.64 1.06
CA MET A 265 -21.25 -10.07 0.92
C MET A 265 -21.96 -10.72 -0.28
N PRO A 266 -21.32 -11.64 -0.99
CA PRO A 266 -21.97 -12.41 -2.02
C PRO A 266 -23.20 -13.17 -1.48
N ARG A 267 -24.33 -13.05 -2.19
CA ARG A 267 -25.56 -13.78 -1.88
C ARG A 267 -25.52 -15.20 -2.45
N ALA A 268 -26.44 -16.04 -2.02
CA ALA A 268 -26.54 -17.43 -2.48
C ALA A 268 -26.76 -17.58 -3.99
N ASP A 269 -27.38 -16.58 -4.62
CA ASP A 269 -27.63 -16.50 -6.06
C ASP A 269 -26.42 -16.00 -6.86
N GLY A 270 -25.33 -15.63 -6.18
CA GLY A 270 -24.11 -15.11 -6.79
C GLY A 270 -24.09 -13.61 -7.00
N THR A 271 -25.19 -12.90 -6.68
CA THR A 271 -25.21 -11.43 -6.70
C THR A 271 -24.52 -10.85 -5.46
N LEU A 272 -23.99 -9.63 -5.56
CA LEU A 272 -23.43 -8.91 -4.42
C LEU A 272 -24.55 -8.11 -3.73
N ALA A 273 -24.48 -8.00 -2.40
CA ALA A 273 -25.34 -7.06 -1.70
C ALA A 273 -24.90 -5.62 -2.06
N ALA A 274 -25.86 -4.74 -2.20
CA ALA A 274 -25.58 -3.32 -2.50
C ALA A 274 -25.11 -2.52 -1.27
N VAL A 275 -25.06 -3.14 -0.12
CA VAL A 275 -24.68 -2.52 1.15
C VAL A 275 -23.22 -2.81 1.39
N GLN A 276 -22.49 -1.81 1.87
CA GLN A 276 -21.09 -1.93 2.31
C GLN A 276 -20.89 -3.18 3.19
N ARG A 277 -19.78 -3.85 3.01
CA ARG A 277 -19.40 -4.95 3.89
C ARG A 277 -19.11 -4.40 5.29
N PRO A 278 -19.61 -5.06 6.36
CA PRO A 278 -19.29 -4.65 7.72
C PRO A 278 -17.79 -4.67 8.04
N GLU A 279 -17.06 -5.52 7.33
CA GLU A 279 -15.61 -5.72 7.46
C GLU A 279 -14.79 -4.93 6.43
N ALA A 280 -15.42 -4.08 5.62
CA ALA A 280 -14.69 -3.21 4.68
C ALA A 280 -13.95 -2.13 5.48
N ASP A 281 -12.65 -2.16 5.41
CA ASP A 281 -11.75 -1.25 6.09
C ASP A 281 -10.43 -1.08 5.32
N VAL A 282 -9.57 -0.20 5.83
CA VAL A 282 -8.20 -0.05 5.33
C VAL A 282 -7.30 -1.00 6.12
N ASN A 283 -7.03 -2.17 5.56
CA ASN A 283 -6.16 -3.14 6.21
C ASN A 283 -4.70 -2.78 6.01
N ILE A 284 -4.00 -2.56 7.11
CA ILE A 284 -2.57 -2.24 7.16
C ILE A 284 -1.84 -3.49 7.62
N GLU A 285 -1.14 -4.12 6.71
CA GLU A 285 -0.51 -5.42 6.95
C GLU A 285 1.01 -5.30 7.03
N PHE A 286 1.63 -6.08 7.91
CA PHE A 286 3.08 -6.26 7.98
C PHE A 286 3.46 -7.73 8.09
N GLN A 287 4.72 -8.09 7.82
CA GLN A 287 5.16 -9.47 7.92
C GLN A 287 5.85 -9.75 9.27
N SER A 288 5.19 -10.52 10.13
CA SER A 288 5.68 -10.85 11.47
C SER A 288 6.96 -11.70 11.48
N SER A 289 7.31 -12.35 10.38
CA SER A 289 8.54 -13.14 10.24
C SER A 289 9.70 -12.38 9.58
N SER A 290 9.50 -11.11 9.21
CA SER A 290 10.55 -10.28 8.60
C SER A 290 11.59 -9.84 9.64
N LYS A 291 12.78 -9.42 9.16
CA LYS A 291 13.82 -8.89 10.04
C LYS A 291 13.44 -7.57 10.70
N PHE A 292 12.55 -6.80 10.07
CA PHE A 292 12.07 -5.50 10.55
C PHE A 292 10.62 -5.57 11.05
N ALA A 293 10.18 -6.73 11.54
CA ALA A 293 8.79 -6.95 11.95
C ALA A 293 8.32 -5.95 13.03
N ALA A 294 9.16 -5.64 14.01
CA ALA A 294 8.81 -4.72 15.09
C ALA A 294 8.66 -3.28 14.57
N GLU A 295 9.60 -2.82 13.75
CA GLU A 295 9.57 -1.49 13.14
C GLU A 295 8.44 -1.37 12.12
N ALA A 296 8.16 -2.42 11.35
CA ALA A 296 7.04 -2.48 10.42
C ALA A 296 5.70 -2.42 11.16
N GLN A 297 5.58 -3.10 12.29
CA GLN A 297 4.41 -2.99 13.16
C GLN A 297 4.23 -1.56 13.69
N GLN A 298 5.31 -0.92 14.13
CA GLN A 298 5.26 0.49 14.58
C GLN A 298 4.82 1.42 13.44
N LEU A 299 5.37 1.22 12.24
CA LEU A 299 4.96 1.96 11.05
C LEU A 299 3.47 1.76 10.75
N ALA A 300 2.97 0.51 10.81
CA ALA A 300 1.55 0.22 10.62
C ALA A 300 0.66 0.97 11.63
N TRP A 301 1.05 1.06 12.89
CA TRP A 301 0.32 1.82 13.90
C TRP A 301 0.37 3.34 13.68
N VAL A 302 1.42 3.89 13.07
CA VAL A 302 1.44 5.30 12.63
C VAL A 302 0.37 5.55 11.58
N PHE A 303 0.20 4.64 10.62
CA PHE A 303 -0.82 4.72 9.58
C PHE A 303 -2.23 4.54 10.17
N HIS A 304 -2.41 3.61 11.10
CA HIS A 304 -3.68 3.45 11.81
C HIS A 304 -4.10 4.73 12.54
N ALA A 305 -3.19 5.34 13.32
CA ALA A 305 -3.46 6.59 14.01
C ALA A 305 -3.76 7.76 13.05
N ALA A 306 -3.13 7.77 11.87
CA ALA A 306 -3.44 8.74 10.84
C ALA A 306 -4.84 8.53 10.25
N ASN A 307 -5.26 7.28 10.05
CA ASN A 307 -6.62 6.95 9.63
C ASN A 307 -7.65 7.44 10.64
N GLU A 308 -7.51 7.09 11.93
CA GLU A 308 -8.42 7.49 12.98
C GLU A 308 -8.61 9.01 13.08
N LYS A 309 -7.60 9.78 12.71
CA LYS A 309 -7.63 11.24 12.84
C LYS A 309 -8.05 11.98 11.56
N TYR A 310 -7.67 11.47 10.39
CA TYR A 310 -7.74 12.23 9.14
C TYR A 310 -8.49 11.53 8.01
N ALA A 311 -8.85 10.25 8.16
CA ALA A 311 -9.45 9.42 7.12
C ALA A 311 -10.52 8.50 7.72
N THR A 312 -11.57 9.08 8.33
CA THR A 312 -12.51 8.40 9.21
C THR A 312 -13.69 7.73 8.53
N ASP A 313 -13.80 7.81 7.19
CA ASP A 313 -14.93 7.21 6.46
C ASP A 313 -14.86 5.68 6.47
N TYR A 314 -13.66 5.10 6.49
CA TYR A 314 -13.39 3.67 6.64
C TYR A 314 -12.37 3.45 7.75
N PRO A 315 -12.68 2.60 8.73
CA PRO A 315 -11.75 2.32 9.82
C PRO A 315 -10.52 1.59 9.32
N ALA A 316 -9.37 1.82 9.96
CA ALA A 316 -8.20 1.02 9.70
C ALA A 316 -8.10 -0.16 10.66
N SER A 317 -7.53 -1.26 10.19
CA SER A 317 -7.08 -2.38 11.02
C SER A 317 -5.59 -2.68 10.79
N VAL A 318 -4.92 -3.26 11.78
CA VAL A 318 -3.52 -3.66 11.68
C VAL A 318 -3.41 -5.15 11.79
N GLY A 319 -2.85 -5.80 10.76
CA GLY A 319 -2.68 -7.24 10.67
C GLY A 319 -1.23 -7.66 10.48
N SER A 320 -0.89 -8.89 10.92
CA SER A 320 0.46 -9.45 10.81
C SER A 320 0.65 -10.39 9.60
N HIS A 321 -0.19 -10.27 8.59
CA HIS A 321 -0.25 -11.19 7.46
C HIS A 321 0.03 -10.52 6.12
N MET A 322 1.11 -9.75 6.04
CA MET A 322 1.54 -9.25 4.75
C MET A 322 1.88 -10.42 3.83
N THR A 323 1.19 -10.49 2.71
CA THR A 323 1.38 -11.55 1.74
C THR A 323 1.83 -10.95 0.41
N ASN A 324 2.44 -11.74 -0.39
CA ASN A 324 2.76 -11.68 -1.80
C ASN A 324 2.28 -10.41 -2.56
N THR A 325 2.97 -9.32 -2.31
CA THR A 325 2.89 -8.06 -3.05
C THR A 325 4.24 -7.36 -2.99
N ASP A 326 4.40 -6.23 -3.65
CA ASP A 326 5.69 -5.57 -3.88
C ASP A 326 6.41 -5.05 -2.63
N SER A 327 5.75 -5.02 -1.47
CA SER A 327 6.41 -4.81 -0.18
C SER A 327 7.27 -6.01 0.26
N ALA A 328 6.97 -7.22 -0.20
CA ALA A 328 7.66 -8.43 0.24
C ALA A 328 9.17 -8.47 -0.08
N PRO A 329 9.67 -8.00 -1.22
CA PRO A 329 11.11 -7.91 -1.47
C PRO A 329 11.86 -6.98 -0.52
N PHE A 330 11.17 -6.00 0.07
CA PHE A 330 11.78 -4.99 0.96
C PHE A 330 11.83 -5.40 2.44
N GLN A 331 10.97 -6.30 2.88
CA GLN A 331 10.68 -6.60 4.28
C GLN A 331 11.89 -6.99 5.15
N ASP A 332 12.97 -7.49 4.53
CA ASP A 332 14.21 -7.85 5.21
C ASP A 332 15.30 -6.78 5.12
N PHE A 333 15.00 -5.61 4.53
CA PHE A 333 15.92 -4.49 4.34
C PHE A 333 15.43 -3.19 4.96
N VAL A 334 14.12 -3.04 5.16
CA VAL A 334 13.47 -1.84 5.69
C VAL A 334 12.11 -2.22 6.30
N PRO A 335 11.56 -1.46 7.26
CA PRO A 335 10.17 -1.61 7.66
C PRO A 335 9.26 -1.51 6.44
N ALA A 336 8.46 -2.55 6.17
CA ALA A 336 7.59 -2.63 5.00
C ALA A 336 6.16 -3.01 5.41
N ILE A 337 5.19 -2.27 4.87
CA ILE A 337 3.76 -2.48 5.11
C ILE A 337 3.00 -2.49 3.79
N SER A 338 1.81 -3.07 3.80
CA SER A 338 0.85 -3.01 2.68
C SER A 338 -0.50 -2.54 3.16
N LEU A 339 -1.16 -1.69 2.37
CA LEU A 339 -2.55 -1.31 2.57
C LEU A 339 -3.40 -2.06 1.54
N ARG A 340 -4.52 -2.63 2.01
CA ARG A 340 -5.45 -3.44 1.21
C ARG A 340 -6.89 -3.21 1.64
N GLU A 341 -7.83 -3.62 0.79
CA GLU A 341 -9.28 -3.54 1.02
C GLU A 341 -9.84 -4.61 1.97
N ASN A 342 -9.02 -5.58 2.39
CA ASN A 342 -9.42 -6.65 3.29
C ASN A 342 -8.22 -7.29 3.99
N GLU A 343 -8.45 -7.83 5.17
CA GLU A 343 -7.43 -8.57 5.92
C GLU A 343 -7.26 -9.98 5.35
N ARG A 344 -6.14 -10.24 4.69
CA ARG A 344 -5.88 -11.52 4.03
C ARG A 344 -5.79 -12.71 4.98
N GLY A 345 -5.41 -12.50 6.22
CA GLY A 345 -5.27 -13.58 7.21
C GLY A 345 -6.59 -14.17 7.67
N THR A 346 -7.59 -13.34 7.87
CA THR A 346 -8.89 -13.73 8.44
C THR A 346 -10.04 -13.70 7.44
N GLN A 347 -9.95 -12.86 6.41
CA GLN A 347 -11.04 -12.65 5.44
C GLN A 347 -10.84 -13.39 4.12
N ILE A 348 -9.82 -14.23 4.00
CA ILE A 348 -9.63 -15.05 2.81
C ILE A 348 -10.88 -15.90 2.55
N GLY A 349 -11.51 -15.64 1.42
CA GLY A 349 -12.73 -16.28 0.95
C GLY A 349 -13.97 -15.42 1.12
N ALA A 350 -14.38 -15.08 2.32
CA ALA A 350 -15.63 -14.36 2.55
C ALA A 350 -15.56 -12.88 2.18
N GLY A 351 -14.42 -12.22 2.44
CA GLY A 351 -14.19 -10.81 2.13
C GLY A 351 -13.41 -10.56 0.83
N TRP A 352 -13.04 -11.59 0.10
CA TRP A 352 -12.22 -11.46 -1.10
C TRP A 352 -13.02 -10.92 -2.28
N ASP A 353 -12.42 -9.99 -3.05
CA ASP A 353 -13.03 -9.49 -4.28
C ASP A 353 -13.20 -10.64 -5.30
N PRO A 354 -14.44 -10.97 -5.71
CA PRO A 354 -14.68 -12.01 -6.71
C PRO A 354 -14.21 -11.64 -8.11
N ASN A 355 -13.87 -10.35 -8.33
CA ASN A 355 -13.39 -9.84 -9.60
C ASN A 355 -11.88 -9.95 -9.75
N TRP A 356 -11.17 -10.23 -8.66
CA TRP A 356 -9.72 -10.39 -8.64
C TRP A 356 -9.24 -11.40 -9.70
N HIS A 357 -8.37 -10.95 -10.61
CA HIS A 357 -7.86 -11.73 -11.74
C HIS A 357 -8.96 -12.31 -12.66
N GLN A 358 -10.08 -11.61 -12.79
CA GLN A 358 -11.22 -12.05 -13.58
C GLN A 358 -11.55 -11.04 -14.70
N PRO A 359 -12.28 -11.48 -15.75
CA PRO A 359 -12.79 -10.59 -16.78
C PRO A 359 -13.73 -9.48 -16.26
N SER A 360 -14.23 -9.65 -15.06
CA SER A 360 -15.12 -8.69 -14.38
C SER A 360 -14.38 -7.62 -13.57
N ASP A 361 -13.06 -7.65 -13.48
CA ASP A 361 -12.29 -6.53 -12.91
C ASP A 361 -12.26 -5.36 -13.90
N LEU A 362 -13.37 -4.65 -13.95
CA LEU A 362 -13.65 -3.52 -14.86
C LEU A 362 -13.93 -2.27 -14.04
N TYR A 363 -13.60 -1.11 -14.58
CA TYR A 363 -13.98 0.16 -13.96
C TYR A 363 -15.48 0.25 -13.67
N ALA A 364 -16.32 -0.26 -14.59
CA ALA A 364 -17.78 -0.24 -14.47
C ALA A 364 -18.33 -1.19 -13.40
N THR A 365 -17.52 -2.09 -12.88
CA THR A 365 -17.91 -3.03 -11.81
C THR A 365 -18.02 -2.31 -10.46
N TYR A 366 -17.22 -1.26 -10.26
CA TYR A 366 -17.09 -0.56 -8.98
C TYR A 366 -17.95 0.71 -8.97
N ASN A 367 -18.51 1.01 -7.81
CA ASN A 367 -19.37 2.18 -7.57
C ASN A 367 -18.66 3.24 -6.71
N ASP A 368 -19.34 4.32 -6.40
CA ASP A 368 -18.75 5.43 -5.64
C ASP A 368 -18.31 5.03 -4.21
N ALA A 369 -18.95 4.07 -3.55
CA ALA A 369 -18.53 3.59 -2.24
C ALA A 369 -17.17 2.87 -2.36
N ASP A 370 -17.01 2.06 -3.40
CA ASP A 370 -15.75 1.37 -3.69
C ASP A 370 -14.59 2.36 -3.91
N PHE A 371 -14.82 3.38 -4.74
CA PHE A 371 -13.80 4.42 -4.97
C PHE A 371 -13.50 5.25 -3.73
N ARG A 372 -14.47 5.45 -2.83
CA ARG A 372 -14.27 6.15 -1.56
C ARG A 372 -13.39 5.37 -0.60
N LEU A 373 -13.46 4.04 -0.59
CA LEU A 373 -12.53 3.20 0.18
C LEU A 373 -11.09 3.44 -0.27
N GLY A 374 -10.84 3.46 -1.59
CA GLY A 374 -9.51 3.76 -2.14
C GLY A 374 -9.03 5.19 -1.82
N LEU A 375 -9.94 6.17 -1.89
CA LEU A 375 -9.62 7.55 -1.49
C LEU A 375 -9.29 7.64 -0.01
N ASN A 376 -10.00 6.91 0.85
CA ASN A 376 -9.74 6.88 2.29
C ASN A 376 -8.38 6.27 2.62
N ALA A 377 -7.96 5.25 1.88
CA ALA A 377 -6.60 4.70 1.98
C ALA A 377 -5.54 5.74 1.53
N ALA A 378 -5.84 6.53 0.49
CA ALA A 378 -4.97 7.64 0.06
C ALA A 378 -4.86 8.72 1.15
N GLN A 379 -5.98 9.08 1.80
CA GLN A 379 -6.01 10.03 2.92
C GLN A 379 -5.20 9.51 4.11
N THR A 380 -5.36 8.24 4.45
CA THR A 380 -4.58 7.56 5.50
C THR A 380 -3.08 7.66 5.22
N THR A 381 -2.67 7.29 4.02
CA THR A 381 -1.26 7.28 3.63
C THR A 381 -0.68 8.69 3.56
N LEU A 382 -1.42 9.63 2.96
CA LEU A 382 -0.97 11.03 2.87
C LEU A 382 -0.74 11.62 4.25
N ALA A 383 -1.69 11.41 5.18
CA ALA A 383 -1.61 11.94 6.53
C ALA A 383 -0.43 11.35 7.32
N ALA A 384 -0.23 10.04 7.25
CA ALA A 384 0.90 9.37 7.89
C ALA A 384 2.24 9.87 7.32
N LEU A 385 2.37 9.87 5.99
CA LEU A 385 3.58 10.33 5.33
C LEU A 385 3.87 11.80 5.61
N ALA A 386 2.88 12.68 5.59
CA ALA A 386 3.09 14.11 5.87
C ALA A 386 3.77 14.33 7.23
N GLY A 387 3.37 13.56 8.25
CA GLY A 387 4.05 13.57 9.54
C GLY A 387 5.48 12.98 9.49
N LEU A 388 5.64 11.82 8.86
CA LEU A 388 6.92 11.11 8.78
C LEU A 388 8.00 11.88 8.01
N VAL A 389 7.60 12.60 6.96
CA VAL A 389 8.54 13.36 6.12
C VAL A 389 8.67 14.83 6.50
N GLY A 390 7.97 15.28 7.54
CA GLY A 390 8.00 16.70 7.96
C GLY A 390 7.41 17.63 6.90
N ALA A 391 6.25 17.30 6.35
CA ALA A 391 5.62 18.11 5.29
C ALA A 391 5.20 19.50 5.82
N THR A 392 5.36 20.53 4.96
CA THR A 392 4.93 21.91 5.21
C THR A 392 4.30 22.50 3.96
N ILE A 393 3.43 23.49 4.14
CA ILE A 393 2.87 24.32 3.06
C ILE A 393 3.47 25.72 3.21
N ARG A 394 4.04 26.29 2.14
CA ARG A 394 4.68 27.61 2.16
C ARG A 394 4.18 28.46 1.00
#